data_e85ae967d1ca0bdef0e437713be8665a
#
_entry.id   e85ae967d1ca0bdef0e437713be8665a
#
_cell.length_a   1.000
_cell.length_b   1.000
_cell.length_c   1.000
_cell.angle_alpha   90.00
_cell.angle_beta   90.00
_cell.angle_gamma   90.00
#
_symmetry.space_group_name_H-M   'P 1'
#
loop_
_entity.id
_entity.type
_entity.pdbx_description
1 polymer ?
#
loop_
_entity_poly.entity_id
_entity_poly.type
_entity_poly.pdbx_seq_one_letter_code
_entity_poly.pdbx_strand_id
1 'polypeptide(L)'
;MIYLDDAATSKPLPSVINELLHYLDDKWGNPSSPTSISYLPDGMIGCARAEIADYIGANPYEIFFTSGGSESNCWAIQGYINHQTRINRIPYIVASTIEHHSINACLENLNARFDYTPVDRFGRIDLNELELRIHDLSSYYSGCCPLVTIQLANNEIGTVQDIRSISSIVHRYNGILHVDAVQAFGKMHINVRELGIDMMSVSGHKFGCPKGIGFLYIRDGIKISPLIYGSQQRGMRGGTENVPYIAAMRKAVSLLRKDTAYDIRMNVLRNNCIARLREMGFTINGDPNHHLPNIISATLHQDIMADNLIYMMDTCGVYISAGAACNSSSIHPSHVLKAICMDDVDAYRTIRISLPFDISMDEIDMAMDLMKQQIQILLSEKA
;
A
#
# COMPACT_ATOMS: atom_id res chain seq x y z
N MET A 1 -2.15 -6.75 -25.37
CA MET A 1 -2.27 -5.83 -24.22
C MET A 1 -1.41 -6.40 -23.11
N ILE A 2 -0.37 -5.68 -22.70
CA ILE A 2 0.53 -6.08 -21.61
C ILE A 2 0.41 -5.03 -20.49
N TYR A 3 -0.07 -5.45 -19.32
CA TYR A 3 -0.32 -4.56 -18.20
C TYR A 3 0.83 -4.65 -17.20
N LEU A 4 1.60 -3.58 -17.06
CA LEU A 4 2.76 -3.45 -16.17
C LEU A 4 2.60 -2.32 -15.15
N ASP A 5 1.35 -2.05 -14.73
CA ASP A 5 1.02 -1.02 -13.73
C ASP A 5 0.18 -1.58 -12.56
N ASP A 6 0.50 -2.79 -12.10
CA ASP A 6 -0.22 -3.48 -11.00
C ASP A 6 -0.20 -2.69 -9.68
N ALA A 7 0.84 -1.88 -9.45
CA ALA A 7 0.92 -1.02 -8.27
C ALA A 7 -0.14 0.11 -8.28
N ALA A 8 -0.66 0.52 -9.45
CA ALA A 8 -1.80 1.42 -9.53
C ALA A 8 -3.11 0.70 -9.18
N THR A 9 -3.34 -0.48 -9.75
CA THR A 9 -4.49 -1.35 -9.44
C THR A 9 -4.27 -2.74 -10.04
N SER A 10 -4.49 -3.80 -9.26
CA SER A 10 -4.48 -5.17 -9.78
C SER A 10 -5.81 -5.50 -10.47
N LYS A 11 -5.73 -6.29 -11.54
CA LYS A 11 -6.92 -6.83 -12.20
C LYS A 11 -7.64 -7.80 -11.25
N PRO A 12 -8.95 -7.65 -11.00
CA PRO A 12 -9.70 -8.61 -10.19
C PRO A 12 -9.64 -10.01 -10.80
N LEU A 13 -9.35 -11.01 -9.96
CA LEU A 13 -9.25 -12.40 -10.40
C LEU A 13 -10.64 -12.96 -10.75
N PRO A 14 -10.79 -13.80 -11.81
CA PRO A 14 -12.10 -14.30 -12.24
C PRO A 14 -12.88 -15.02 -11.13
N SER A 15 -12.20 -15.82 -10.31
CA SER A 15 -12.85 -16.53 -9.20
C SER A 15 -13.28 -15.60 -8.06
N VAL A 16 -12.62 -14.42 -7.92
CA VAL A 16 -13.00 -13.36 -6.98
C VAL A 16 -14.25 -12.63 -7.47
N ILE A 17 -14.33 -12.38 -8.79
CA ILE A 17 -15.52 -11.80 -9.43
C ILE A 17 -16.73 -12.74 -9.26
N ASN A 18 -16.56 -14.04 -9.49
CA ASN A 18 -17.63 -15.02 -9.33
C ASN A 18 -18.14 -15.07 -7.88
N GLU A 19 -17.25 -15.00 -6.88
CA GLU A 19 -17.65 -14.96 -5.47
C GLU A 19 -18.44 -13.68 -5.16
N LEU A 20 -18.01 -12.52 -5.69
CA LEU A 20 -18.72 -11.25 -5.55
C LEU A 20 -20.14 -11.36 -6.10
N LEU A 21 -20.30 -11.85 -7.32
CA LEU A 21 -21.61 -11.99 -7.99
C LEU A 21 -22.55 -12.88 -7.21
N HIS A 22 -22.06 -13.97 -6.64
CA HIS A 22 -22.86 -14.89 -5.82
C HIS A 22 -23.48 -14.20 -4.58
N TYR A 23 -22.78 -13.26 -3.96
CA TYR A 23 -23.31 -12.48 -2.84
C TYR A 23 -24.08 -11.23 -3.26
N LEU A 24 -24.02 -10.82 -4.52
CA LEU A 24 -24.88 -9.77 -5.06
C LEU A 24 -26.27 -10.30 -5.45
N ASP A 25 -26.35 -11.52 -5.95
CA ASP A 25 -27.58 -12.10 -6.53
C ASP A 25 -28.24 -13.09 -5.56
N ASP A 26 -27.55 -14.16 -5.22
CA ASP A 26 -28.16 -15.29 -4.45
C ASP A 26 -28.22 -15.01 -2.94
N LYS A 27 -27.26 -14.27 -2.37
CA LYS A 27 -27.06 -14.10 -0.92
C LYS A 27 -27.04 -12.63 -0.51
N TRP A 28 -28.00 -11.86 -0.98
CA TRP A 28 -28.08 -10.39 -0.86
C TRP A 28 -28.65 -9.88 0.48
N GLY A 29 -29.04 -10.76 1.40
CA GLY A 29 -29.68 -10.37 2.68
C GLY A 29 -28.84 -9.40 3.51
N ASN A 30 -29.50 -8.50 4.24
CA ASN A 30 -28.83 -7.61 5.18
C ASN A 30 -28.28 -8.42 6.38
N PRO A 31 -26.99 -8.44 6.66
CA PRO A 31 -26.39 -9.27 7.71
C PRO A 31 -26.91 -8.95 9.11
N SER A 32 -27.40 -7.73 9.34
CA SER A 32 -27.93 -7.31 10.65
C SER A 32 -29.41 -7.66 10.86
N SER A 33 -30.13 -8.24 9.89
CA SER A 33 -31.53 -8.59 10.01
C SER A 33 -31.74 -9.93 10.72
N PRO A 34 -32.74 -10.07 11.59
CA PRO A 34 -33.02 -11.31 12.35
C PRO A 34 -33.79 -12.36 11.52
N THR A 35 -33.49 -12.46 10.22
CA THR A 35 -34.23 -13.35 9.30
C THR A 35 -33.27 -14.35 8.65
N SER A 36 -33.79 -15.50 8.22
CA SER A 36 -32.99 -16.61 7.68
C SER A 36 -32.15 -16.21 6.43
N ILE A 37 -32.62 -15.26 5.64
CA ILE A 37 -31.89 -14.75 4.47
C ILE A 37 -30.56 -14.07 4.87
N SER A 38 -30.43 -13.64 6.13
CA SER A 38 -29.27 -12.92 6.66
C SER A 38 -28.18 -13.84 7.21
N TYR A 39 -28.48 -15.12 7.47
CA TYR A 39 -27.52 -16.05 8.13
C TYR A 39 -26.27 -16.29 7.29
N LEU A 40 -26.42 -16.45 5.98
CA LEU A 40 -25.24 -16.64 5.10
C LEU A 40 -24.41 -15.36 4.94
N PRO A 41 -25.00 -14.18 4.70
CA PRO A 41 -24.28 -12.91 4.75
C PRO A 41 -23.54 -12.65 6.06
N ASP A 42 -24.18 -12.82 7.20
CA ASP A 42 -23.55 -12.62 8.52
C ASP A 42 -22.40 -13.62 8.75
N GLY A 43 -22.64 -14.91 8.48
CA GLY A 43 -21.62 -15.94 8.58
C GLY A 43 -20.40 -15.66 7.69
N MET A 44 -20.59 -15.06 6.49
CA MET A 44 -19.50 -14.69 5.59
C MET A 44 -18.60 -13.64 6.19
N ILE A 45 -19.14 -12.62 6.87
CA ILE A 45 -18.35 -11.57 7.54
C ILE A 45 -17.41 -12.21 8.58
N GLY A 46 -17.94 -13.14 9.39
CA GLY A 46 -17.16 -13.88 10.38
C GLY A 46 -16.05 -14.74 9.75
N CYS A 47 -16.39 -15.49 8.69
CA CYS A 47 -15.41 -16.29 7.94
C CYS A 47 -14.31 -15.44 7.30
N ALA A 48 -14.67 -14.29 6.72
CA ALA A 48 -13.69 -13.38 6.12
C ALA A 48 -12.72 -12.80 7.15
N ARG A 49 -13.24 -12.37 8.31
CA ARG A 49 -12.38 -11.91 9.42
C ARG A 49 -11.43 -13.01 9.90
N ALA A 50 -11.92 -14.23 10.07
CA ALA A 50 -11.10 -15.35 10.52
C ALA A 50 -9.97 -15.67 9.53
N GLU A 51 -10.27 -15.71 8.24
CA GLU A 51 -9.28 -16.02 7.20
C GLU A 51 -8.24 -14.93 7.02
N ILE A 52 -8.64 -13.64 7.04
CA ILE A 52 -7.73 -12.50 7.00
C ILE A 52 -6.85 -12.47 8.25
N ALA A 53 -7.45 -12.63 9.43
CA ALA A 53 -6.72 -12.62 10.70
C ALA A 53 -5.66 -13.72 10.75
N ASP A 54 -6.02 -14.94 10.37
CA ASP A 54 -5.08 -16.05 10.30
C ASP A 54 -3.95 -15.83 9.27
N TYR A 55 -4.23 -15.14 8.14
CA TYR A 55 -3.22 -14.80 7.14
C TYR A 55 -2.14 -13.85 7.67
N ILE A 56 -2.47 -12.95 8.59
CA ILE A 56 -1.56 -11.94 9.15
C ILE A 56 -1.14 -12.21 10.61
N GLY A 57 -1.53 -13.34 11.21
CA GLY A 57 -1.22 -13.66 12.60
C GLY A 57 -2.00 -12.82 13.63
N ALA A 58 -3.22 -12.39 13.29
CA ALA A 58 -4.11 -11.60 14.13
C ALA A 58 -5.27 -12.41 14.71
N ASN A 59 -6.12 -11.77 15.53
CA ASN A 59 -7.42 -12.33 15.94
C ASN A 59 -8.56 -11.78 15.06
N PRO A 60 -9.62 -12.53 14.79
CA PRO A 60 -10.72 -12.08 13.94
C PRO A 60 -11.39 -10.78 14.39
N TYR A 61 -11.44 -10.52 15.69
CA TYR A 61 -12.04 -9.29 16.24
C TYR A 61 -11.13 -8.06 16.09
N GLU A 62 -9.89 -8.21 15.62
CA GLU A 62 -8.97 -7.11 15.33
C GLU A 62 -9.11 -6.60 13.88
N ILE A 63 -9.95 -7.25 13.04
CA ILE A 63 -10.16 -6.89 11.63
C ILE A 63 -11.44 -6.06 11.49
N PHE A 64 -11.32 -4.89 10.84
CA PHE A 64 -12.42 -3.98 10.55
C PHE A 64 -12.45 -3.65 9.07
N PHE A 65 -13.54 -3.97 8.37
CA PHE A 65 -13.70 -3.68 6.95
C PHE A 65 -13.93 -2.19 6.69
N THR A 66 -13.28 -1.68 5.65
CA THR A 66 -13.36 -0.30 5.18
C THR A 66 -13.61 -0.28 3.67
N SER A 67 -13.75 0.91 3.07
CA SER A 67 -13.88 1.04 1.61
C SER A 67 -12.52 0.94 0.87
N GLY A 68 -11.39 0.92 1.58
CA GLY A 68 -10.06 0.84 0.97
C GLY A 68 -8.96 1.41 1.84
N GLY A 69 -7.75 1.48 1.30
CA GLY A 69 -6.56 1.94 2.02
C GLY A 69 -6.67 3.37 2.54
N SER A 70 -7.22 4.29 1.75
CA SER A 70 -7.36 5.69 2.16
C SER A 70 -8.30 5.86 3.36
N GLU A 71 -9.46 5.15 3.40
CA GLU A 71 -10.32 5.15 4.58
C GLU A 71 -9.58 4.54 5.79
N SER A 72 -8.86 3.44 5.59
CA SER A 72 -8.11 2.79 6.67
C SER A 72 -7.02 3.70 7.24
N ASN A 73 -6.21 4.36 6.39
CA ASN A 73 -5.17 5.31 6.80
C ASN A 73 -5.78 6.51 7.53
N CYS A 74 -6.81 7.14 6.96
CA CYS A 74 -7.49 8.25 7.60
C CYS A 74 -8.12 7.84 8.93
N TRP A 75 -8.70 6.65 9.03
CA TRP A 75 -9.30 6.19 10.28
C TRP A 75 -8.25 5.93 11.36
N ALA A 76 -7.14 5.29 11.03
CA ALA A 76 -6.03 5.08 11.98
C ALA A 76 -5.55 6.43 12.56
N ILE A 77 -5.33 7.43 11.71
CA ILE A 77 -4.83 8.75 12.09
C ILE A 77 -5.90 9.58 12.83
N GLN A 78 -7.05 9.80 12.19
CA GLN A 78 -8.13 10.61 12.74
C GLN A 78 -8.74 9.98 14.00
N GLY A 79 -8.88 8.66 14.00
CA GLY A 79 -9.38 7.91 15.15
C GLY A 79 -8.44 8.02 16.35
N TYR A 80 -7.13 7.97 16.12
CA TYR A 80 -6.11 8.24 17.14
C TYR A 80 -6.24 9.68 17.66
N ILE A 81 -6.25 10.69 16.79
CA ILE A 81 -6.38 12.10 17.17
C ILE A 81 -7.62 12.33 18.02
N ASN A 82 -8.77 11.87 17.57
CA ASN A 82 -10.05 12.02 18.27
C ASN A 82 -10.03 11.34 19.64
N HIS A 83 -9.42 10.15 19.73
CA HIS A 83 -9.29 9.46 21.01
C HIS A 83 -8.39 10.22 21.99
N GLN A 84 -7.19 10.67 21.56
CA GLN A 84 -6.25 11.43 22.41
C GLN A 84 -6.89 12.73 22.90
N THR A 85 -7.53 13.48 22.01
CA THR A 85 -8.23 14.72 22.36
C THR A 85 -9.34 14.48 23.39
N ARG A 86 -10.12 13.40 23.23
CA ARG A 86 -11.20 13.04 24.18
C ARG A 86 -10.69 12.74 25.59
N ILE A 87 -9.47 12.24 25.73
CA ILE A 87 -8.84 11.98 27.05
C ILE A 87 -7.90 13.10 27.48
N ASN A 88 -8.05 14.31 26.89
CA ASN A 88 -7.27 15.52 27.18
C ASN A 88 -5.75 15.32 27.01
N ARG A 89 -5.32 14.54 26.01
CA ARG A 89 -3.93 14.40 25.60
C ARG A 89 -3.70 15.10 24.26
N ILE A 90 -2.50 15.63 24.06
CA ILE A 90 -2.10 16.25 22.80
C ILE A 90 -1.75 15.12 21.81
N PRO A 91 -2.48 15.00 20.68
CA PRO A 91 -2.12 14.05 19.65
C PRO A 91 -0.85 14.50 18.94
N TYR A 92 0.08 13.58 18.77
CA TYR A 92 1.31 13.80 18.01
C TYR A 92 1.61 12.64 17.08
N ILE A 93 2.03 12.96 15.87
CA ILE A 93 2.22 11.96 14.80
C ILE A 93 3.61 12.13 14.19
N VAL A 94 4.31 11.03 13.96
CA VAL A 94 5.53 10.98 13.17
C VAL A 94 5.24 10.12 11.92
N ALA A 95 5.51 10.67 10.74
CA ALA A 95 5.37 9.97 9.46
C ALA A 95 6.70 9.96 8.70
N SER A 96 6.87 9.07 7.72
CA SER A 96 8.01 9.19 6.83
C SER A 96 7.78 10.23 5.73
N THR A 97 8.86 10.76 5.17
CA THR A 97 8.79 11.70 4.02
C THR A 97 8.29 11.05 2.73
N ILE A 98 8.14 9.73 2.69
CA ILE A 98 7.74 8.97 1.49
C ILE A 98 6.37 8.29 1.64
N GLU A 99 5.53 8.76 2.56
CA GLU A 99 4.19 8.20 2.77
C GLU A 99 3.27 8.40 1.55
N HIS A 100 2.26 7.52 1.44
CA HIS A 100 1.23 7.69 0.43
C HIS A 100 0.44 8.99 0.66
N HIS A 101 -0.02 9.63 -0.43
CA HIS A 101 -0.75 10.91 -0.39
C HIS A 101 -1.97 10.89 0.55
N SER A 102 -2.64 9.74 0.75
CA SER A 102 -3.75 9.63 1.71
C SER A 102 -3.33 9.87 3.17
N ILE A 103 -2.07 9.61 3.53
CA ILE A 103 -1.49 9.94 4.84
C ILE A 103 -1.11 11.41 4.89
N ASN A 104 -0.33 11.90 3.92
CA ASN A 104 0.13 13.29 3.87
C ASN A 104 -1.05 14.27 3.87
N ALA A 105 -2.05 14.06 3.00
CA ALA A 105 -3.24 14.89 2.98
C ALA A 105 -4.05 14.83 4.29
N CYS A 106 -4.05 13.67 4.96
CA CYS A 106 -4.68 13.55 6.27
C CYS A 106 -3.96 14.40 7.31
N LEU A 107 -2.62 14.34 7.36
CA LEU A 107 -1.80 15.11 8.30
C LEU A 107 -1.93 16.62 8.07
N GLU A 108 -1.89 17.07 6.82
CA GLU A 108 -1.98 18.49 6.44
C GLU A 108 -3.36 19.11 6.75
N ASN A 109 -4.44 18.32 6.71
CA ASN A 109 -5.81 18.81 6.90
C ASN A 109 -6.37 18.58 8.32
N LEU A 110 -5.65 17.87 9.19
CA LEU A 110 -6.09 17.60 10.55
C LEU A 110 -5.41 18.55 11.55
N ASN A 111 -6.18 18.99 12.53
CA ASN A 111 -5.64 19.83 13.62
C ASN A 111 -4.85 18.97 14.63
N ALA A 112 -3.70 18.45 14.20
CA ALA A 112 -2.78 17.68 15.01
C ALA A 112 -1.35 18.15 14.78
N ARG A 113 -0.47 17.90 15.76
CA ARG A 113 0.96 18.12 15.58
C ARG A 113 1.56 16.90 14.88
N PHE A 114 2.35 17.14 13.86
CA PHE A 114 3.05 16.06 13.17
C PHE A 114 4.46 16.49 12.78
N ASP A 115 5.31 15.50 12.56
CA ASP A 115 6.67 15.65 12.06
C ASP A 115 6.99 14.58 11.05
N TYR A 116 7.99 14.83 10.18
CA TYR A 116 8.44 13.84 9.20
C TYR A 116 9.83 13.31 9.59
N THR A 117 9.99 11.97 9.56
CA THR A 117 11.32 11.35 9.62
C THR A 117 11.86 11.17 8.21
N PRO A 118 13.14 11.53 7.96
CA PRO A 118 13.76 11.40 6.64
C PRO A 118 14.03 9.94 6.28
N VAL A 119 14.33 9.76 4.99
CA VAL A 119 14.81 8.49 4.43
C VAL A 119 16.19 8.68 3.80
N ASP A 120 16.94 7.58 3.64
CA ASP A 120 18.19 7.57 2.89
C ASP A 120 17.92 7.55 1.36
N ARG A 121 19.00 7.56 0.56
CA ARG A 121 18.91 7.49 -0.91
C ARG A 121 18.25 6.22 -1.47
N PHE A 122 18.07 5.20 -0.66
CA PHE A 122 17.37 3.96 -1.01
C PHE A 122 15.91 3.97 -0.56
N GLY A 123 15.45 5.05 0.09
CA GLY A 123 14.12 5.18 0.65
C GLY A 123 13.93 4.42 1.96
N ARG A 124 15.00 4.08 2.69
CA ARG A 124 14.93 3.47 4.01
C ARG A 124 14.86 4.55 5.07
N ILE A 125 14.01 4.36 6.06
CA ILE A 125 13.88 5.28 7.19
C ILE A 125 15.19 5.34 7.98
N ASP A 126 15.65 6.54 8.30
CA ASP A 126 16.73 6.75 9.25
C ASP A 126 16.21 6.48 10.68
N LEU A 127 16.62 5.34 11.24
CA LEU A 127 16.17 4.90 12.56
C LEU A 127 16.65 5.83 13.69
N ASN A 128 17.82 6.46 13.54
CA ASN A 128 18.35 7.40 14.53
C ASN A 128 17.53 8.71 14.54
N GLU A 129 17.22 9.22 13.35
CA GLU A 129 16.36 10.40 13.23
C GLU A 129 14.93 10.12 13.72
N LEU A 130 14.39 8.94 13.43
CA LEU A 130 13.09 8.51 13.95
C LEU A 130 13.10 8.49 15.48
N GLU A 131 14.11 7.86 16.09
CA GLU A 131 14.24 7.78 17.56
C GLU A 131 14.40 9.16 18.19
N LEU A 132 15.23 10.03 17.61
CA LEU A 132 15.43 11.41 18.07
C LEU A 132 14.11 12.17 18.08
N ARG A 133 13.33 12.14 17.00
CA ARG A 133 12.03 12.83 16.93
C ARG A 133 11.05 12.33 17.99
N ILE A 134 10.95 11.01 18.17
CA ILE A 134 10.07 10.43 19.21
C ILE A 134 10.56 10.82 20.61
N HIS A 135 11.87 10.79 20.87
CA HIS A 135 12.48 11.18 22.15
C HIS A 135 12.19 12.65 22.49
N ASP A 136 12.44 13.57 21.57
CA ASP A 136 12.23 15.00 21.76
C ASP A 136 10.77 15.28 22.14
N LEU A 137 9.82 14.63 21.45
CA LEU A 137 8.40 14.74 21.74
C LEU A 137 8.03 14.23 23.11
N SER A 138 8.56 13.08 23.50
CA SER A 138 8.31 12.48 24.81
C SER A 138 8.85 13.36 25.95
N SER A 139 9.92 14.11 25.67
CA SER A 139 10.55 15.05 26.61
C SER A 139 9.74 16.33 26.78
N TYR A 140 9.15 16.85 25.68
CA TYR A 140 8.36 18.09 25.72
C TYR A 140 6.92 17.88 26.22
N TYR A 141 6.35 16.68 26.00
CA TYR A 141 4.94 16.41 26.32
C TYR A 141 4.80 15.22 27.26
N SER A 142 4.82 15.50 28.58
CA SER A 142 4.63 14.47 29.59
C SER A 142 3.33 13.67 29.36
N GLY A 143 3.46 12.34 29.29
CA GLY A 143 2.34 11.43 29.03
C GLY A 143 1.88 11.37 27.57
N CYS A 144 2.66 11.89 26.63
CA CYS A 144 2.44 11.69 25.20
C CYS A 144 2.55 10.20 24.86
N CYS A 145 1.67 9.75 23.95
CA CYS A 145 1.71 8.44 23.34
C CYS A 145 1.74 8.67 21.81
N PRO A 146 2.92 8.83 21.18
CA PRO A 146 3.00 9.22 19.79
C PRO A 146 2.42 8.14 18.87
N LEU A 147 1.76 8.54 17.78
CA LEU A 147 1.46 7.68 16.65
C LEU A 147 2.60 7.79 15.64
N VAL A 148 3.22 6.67 15.30
CA VAL A 148 4.14 6.59 14.17
C VAL A 148 3.41 5.91 13.02
N THR A 149 3.38 6.54 11.84
CA THR A 149 2.72 6.00 10.65
C THR A 149 3.74 5.81 9.53
N ILE A 150 3.89 4.57 9.07
CA ILE A 150 4.94 4.18 8.13
C ILE A 150 4.37 3.26 7.05
N GLN A 151 4.67 3.57 5.80
CA GLN A 151 4.41 2.67 4.68
C GLN A 151 5.38 1.49 4.71
N LEU A 152 4.87 0.23 4.82
CA LEU A 152 5.72 -0.98 4.86
C LEU A 152 6.55 -1.15 3.60
N ALA A 153 5.92 -0.89 2.44
CA ALA A 153 6.60 -0.96 1.15
C ALA A 153 6.15 0.20 0.26
N ASN A 154 7.10 0.94 -0.28
CA ASN A 154 6.79 2.12 -1.08
C ASN A 154 6.24 1.73 -2.46
N ASN A 155 5.16 2.41 -2.87
CA ASN A 155 4.44 2.14 -4.12
C ASN A 155 5.15 2.64 -5.39
N GLU A 156 6.20 3.45 -5.27
CA GLU A 156 6.96 4.01 -6.39
C GLU A 156 8.29 3.30 -6.58
N ILE A 157 9.10 3.20 -5.53
CA ILE A 157 10.45 2.65 -5.58
C ILE A 157 10.56 1.20 -5.08
N GLY A 158 9.48 0.65 -4.51
CA GLY A 158 9.43 -0.74 -4.06
C GLY A 158 10.18 -1.03 -2.77
N THR A 159 10.89 -0.08 -2.17
CA THR A 159 11.67 -0.28 -0.94
C THR A 159 10.79 -0.74 0.22
N VAL A 160 11.24 -1.76 0.94
CA VAL A 160 10.60 -2.33 2.13
C VAL A 160 11.29 -1.84 3.39
N GLN A 161 10.51 -1.38 4.37
CA GLN A 161 11.00 -0.85 5.64
C GLN A 161 11.25 -1.96 6.68
N ASP A 162 12.24 -1.77 7.56
CA ASP A 162 12.47 -2.63 8.72
C ASP A 162 11.48 -2.32 9.85
N ILE A 163 10.25 -2.81 9.69
CA ILE A 163 9.16 -2.58 10.65
C ILE A 163 9.50 -3.13 12.04
N ARG A 164 10.27 -4.20 12.15
CA ARG A 164 10.66 -4.77 13.46
C ARG A 164 11.52 -3.80 14.26
N SER A 165 12.53 -3.21 13.63
CA SER A 165 13.38 -2.20 14.27
C SER A 165 12.59 -0.93 14.60
N ILE A 166 11.76 -0.44 13.67
CA ILE A 166 10.86 0.70 13.87
C ILE A 166 9.92 0.46 15.05
N SER A 167 9.25 -0.68 15.10
CA SER A 167 8.34 -1.09 16.18
C SER A 167 9.03 -1.09 17.54
N SER A 168 10.27 -1.62 17.60
CA SER A 168 11.06 -1.66 18.82
C SER A 168 11.38 -0.26 19.36
N ILE A 169 11.67 0.69 18.46
CA ILE A 169 11.87 2.09 18.83
C ILE A 169 10.54 2.69 19.33
N VAL A 170 9.48 2.59 18.54
CA VAL A 170 8.16 3.18 18.89
C VAL A 170 7.67 2.71 20.25
N HIS A 171 7.72 1.41 20.51
CA HIS A 171 7.22 0.83 21.76
C HIS A 171 8.09 1.18 22.97
N ARG A 172 9.40 1.45 22.82
CA ARG A 172 10.28 1.95 23.88
C ARG A 172 9.77 3.27 24.47
N TYR A 173 9.11 4.08 23.65
CA TYR A 173 8.52 5.36 24.04
C TYR A 173 7.01 5.28 24.26
N ASN A 174 6.45 4.09 24.47
CA ASN A 174 5.01 3.85 24.62
C ASN A 174 4.16 4.40 23.46
N GLY A 175 4.74 4.48 22.26
CA GLY A 175 4.06 4.90 21.04
C GLY A 175 3.20 3.79 20.44
N ILE A 176 2.40 4.17 19.45
CA ILE A 176 1.56 3.28 18.64
C ILE A 176 2.13 3.26 17.23
N LEU A 177 2.31 2.07 16.65
CA LEU A 177 2.77 1.91 15.26
C LEU A 177 1.60 1.58 14.33
N HIS A 178 1.29 2.51 13.43
CA HIS A 178 0.44 2.27 12.26
C HIS A 178 1.30 1.98 11.03
N VAL A 179 0.94 0.94 10.28
CA VAL A 179 1.63 0.52 9.07
C VAL A 179 0.69 0.56 7.87
N ASP A 180 1.01 1.36 6.86
CA ASP A 180 0.36 1.26 5.56
C ASP A 180 0.97 0.07 4.79
N ALA A 181 0.24 -1.06 4.77
CA ALA A 181 0.64 -2.28 4.09
C ALA A 181 -0.07 -2.46 2.72
N VAL A 182 -0.64 -1.39 2.17
CA VAL A 182 -1.43 -1.45 0.93
C VAL A 182 -0.65 -2.07 -0.23
N GLN A 183 0.63 -1.77 -0.37
CA GLN A 183 1.47 -2.37 -1.42
C GLN A 183 2.09 -3.72 -1.01
N ALA A 184 2.30 -3.95 0.28
CA ALA A 184 2.98 -5.13 0.78
C ALA A 184 2.07 -6.35 0.93
N PHE A 185 0.78 -6.13 1.29
CA PHE A 185 -0.17 -7.20 1.53
C PHE A 185 -0.37 -8.07 0.29
N GLY A 186 -0.20 -9.38 0.45
CA GLY A 186 -0.29 -10.36 -0.62
C GLY A 186 0.96 -10.48 -1.51
N LYS A 187 1.99 -9.64 -1.28
CA LYS A 187 3.23 -9.62 -2.06
C LYS A 187 4.46 -9.99 -1.23
N MET A 188 4.33 -10.00 0.07
CA MET A 188 5.32 -10.50 1.04
C MET A 188 4.62 -11.06 2.28
N HIS A 189 5.34 -11.86 3.05
CA HIS A 189 4.82 -12.37 4.32
C HIS A 189 4.72 -11.25 5.37
N ILE A 190 3.55 -11.11 5.99
CA ILE A 190 3.30 -10.16 7.07
C ILE A 190 2.71 -10.90 8.25
N ASN A 191 3.38 -10.85 9.41
CA ASN A 191 2.83 -11.29 10.69
C ASN A 191 2.84 -10.10 11.65
N VAL A 192 1.64 -9.59 11.97
CA VAL A 192 1.50 -8.35 12.76
C VAL A 192 2.05 -8.49 14.19
N ARG A 193 2.05 -9.71 14.75
CA ARG A 193 2.60 -9.96 16.10
C ARG A 193 4.13 -9.95 16.06
N GLU A 194 4.72 -10.64 15.10
CA GLU A 194 6.19 -10.71 14.95
C GLU A 194 6.81 -9.37 14.61
N LEU A 195 6.12 -8.56 13.80
CA LEU A 195 6.57 -7.23 13.41
C LEU A 195 6.24 -6.16 14.46
N GLY A 196 5.41 -6.47 15.47
CA GLY A 196 5.00 -5.52 16.49
C GLY A 196 4.10 -4.41 15.97
N ILE A 197 3.26 -4.70 14.98
CA ILE A 197 2.33 -3.73 14.38
C ILE A 197 1.11 -3.56 15.29
N ASP A 198 0.72 -2.32 15.57
CA ASP A 198 -0.47 -2.00 16.37
C ASP A 198 -1.71 -1.73 15.51
N MET A 199 -1.53 -1.08 14.36
CA MET A 199 -2.57 -0.88 13.35
C MET A 199 -2.00 -1.11 11.95
N MET A 200 -2.80 -1.67 11.04
CA MET A 200 -2.35 -1.91 9.66
C MET A 200 -3.47 -1.66 8.66
N SER A 201 -3.19 -0.84 7.66
CA SER A 201 -4.11 -0.52 6.55
C SER A 201 -3.85 -1.39 5.34
N VAL A 202 -4.94 -1.90 4.73
CA VAL A 202 -4.88 -2.73 3.51
C VAL A 202 -5.98 -2.32 2.52
N SER A 203 -5.69 -2.43 1.23
CA SER A 203 -6.63 -2.15 0.13
C SER A 203 -6.77 -3.33 -0.83
N GLY A 204 -7.98 -3.79 -1.06
CA GLY A 204 -8.26 -5.01 -1.84
C GLY A 204 -7.79 -4.95 -3.28
N HIS A 205 -7.91 -3.80 -3.94
CA HIS A 205 -7.57 -3.66 -5.35
C HIS A 205 -6.07 -3.73 -5.66
N LYS A 206 -5.21 -3.92 -4.67
CA LYS A 206 -3.77 -4.12 -4.84
C LYS A 206 -3.36 -5.60 -4.85
N PHE A 207 -4.30 -6.52 -4.62
CA PHE A 207 -4.05 -7.96 -4.61
C PHE A 207 -5.18 -8.79 -5.27
N GLY A 208 -5.73 -8.28 -6.38
CA GLY A 208 -6.70 -9.02 -7.20
C GLY A 208 -8.14 -9.01 -6.69
N CYS A 209 -8.48 -8.11 -5.76
CA CYS A 209 -9.83 -7.85 -5.31
C CYS A 209 -10.42 -6.61 -6.04
N PRO A 210 -11.75 -6.44 -6.12
CA PRO A 210 -12.35 -5.21 -6.64
C PRO A 210 -11.96 -3.97 -5.84
N LYS A 211 -12.04 -2.79 -6.48
CA LYS A 211 -11.99 -1.49 -5.80
C LYS A 211 -13.19 -1.35 -4.84
N GLY A 212 -13.07 -0.51 -3.81
CA GLY A 212 -14.18 -0.23 -2.90
C GLY A 212 -14.22 -1.12 -1.66
N ILE A 213 -13.16 -1.89 -1.38
CA ILE A 213 -13.00 -2.71 -0.18
C ILE A 213 -11.55 -2.65 0.35
N GLY A 214 -11.41 -2.60 1.66
CA GLY A 214 -10.18 -2.68 2.40
C GLY A 214 -10.43 -3.17 3.82
N PHE A 215 -9.41 -3.16 4.64
CA PHE A 215 -9.58 -3.35 6.08
C PHE A 215 -8.52 -2.58 6.88
N LEU A 216 -8.87 -2.27 8.11
CA LEU A 216 -7.96 -1.82 9.15
C LEU A 216 -7.83 -2.92 10.19
N TYR A 217 -6.60 -3.39 10.43
CA TYR A 217 -6.25 -4.18 11.60
C TYR A 217 -6.02 -3.21 12.77
N ILE A 218 -6.60 -3.51 13.91
CA ILE A 218 -6.38 -2.78 15.16
C ILE A 218 -6.09 -3.81 16.24
N ARG A 219 -4.87 -3.81 16.77
CA ARG A 219 -4.45 -4.70 17.86
C ARG A 219 -5.36 -4.53 19.07
N ASP A 220 -5.71 -5.64 19.70
CA ASP A 220 -6.44 -5.60 20.95
C ASP A 220 -5.72 -4.75 22.00
N GLY A 221 -6.48 -3.90 22.70
CA GLY A 221 -5.94 -2.91 23.64
C GLY A 221 -5.65 -1.54 23.03
N ILE A 222 -5.42 -1.41 21.73
CA ILE A 222 -5.27 -0.10 21.06
C ILE A 222 -6.65 0.58 20.97
N LYS A 223 -6.71 1.84 21.39
CA LYS A 223 -7.97 2.60 21.43
C LYS A 223 -7.93 3.76 20.44
N ILE A 224 -8.82 3.71 19.47
CA ILE A 224 -9.11 4.80 18.54
C ILE A 224 -10.61 5.09 18.51
N SER A 225 -11.01 6.29 18.11
CA SER A 225 -12.42 6.62 17.91
C SER A 225 -12.90 6.13 16.54
N PRO A 226 -14.19 5.79 16.38
CA PRO A 226 -14.78 5.54 15.07
C PRO A 226 -14.60 6.76 14.14
N LEU A 227 -14.37 6.50 12.84
CA LEU A 227 -14.44 7.53 11.81
C LEU A 227 -15.88 7.71 11.32
N ILE A 228 -16.58 6.60 11.10
CA ILE A 228 -17.99 6.57 10.69
C ILE A 228 -18.78 5.96 11.84
N TYR A 229 -19.67 6.75 12.44
CA TYR A 229 -20.47 6.32 13.58
C TYR A 229 -21.62 5.40 13.15
N GLY A 230 -21.93 4.39 13.96
CA GLY A 230 -23.02 3.42 13.75
C GLY A 230 -22.90 2.24 14.70
N SER A 231 -23.78 1.26 14.54
CA SER A 231 -23.78 0.03 15.37
C SER A 231 -22.96 -1.12 14.76
N GLN A 232 -22.70 -1.05 13.46
CA GLN A 232 -21.99 -2.10 12.72
C GLN A 232 -20.55 -2.26 13.19
N GLN A 233 -19.97 -3.41 12.91
CA GLN A 233 -18.59 -3.74 13.28
C GLN A 233 -18.29 -3.40 14.75
N ARG A 234 -19.22 -3.73 15.65
CA ARG A 234 -19.12 -3.50 17.11
C ARG A 234 -19.03 -2.00 17.48
N GLY A 235 -19.71 -1.15 16.70
CA GLY A 235 -19.72 0.29 16.90
C GLY A 235 -18.46 1.02 16.41
N MET A 236 -17.53 0.30 15.79
CA MET A 236 -16.26 0.86 15.34
C MET A 236 -16.31 1.41 13.92
N ARG A 237 -17.17 0.86 13.06
CA ARG A 237 -17.35 1.39 11.70
C ARG A 237 -18.78 1.19 11.26
N GLY A 238 -19.56 2.26 11.27
CA GLY A 238 -20.98 2.29 10.90
C GLY A 238 -21.24 2.10 9.42
N GLY A 239 -22.49 1.81 9.09
CA GLY A 239 -22.97 1.51 7.74
C GLY A 239 -23.06 0.00 7.48
N THR A 240 -24.12 -0.43 6.79
CA THR A 240 -24.35 -1.84 6.44
C THR A 240 -23.12 -2.42 5.75
N GLU A 241 -22.65 -3.57 6.23
CA GLU A 241 -21.47 -4.23 5.72
C GLU A 241 -21.66 -4.64 4.24
N ASN A 242 -20.67 -4.32 3.42
CA ASN A 242 -20.64 -4.68 2.00
C ASN A 242 -20.26 -6.16 1.82
N VAL A 243 -21.17 -7.06 2.13
CA VAL A 243 -20.94 -8.50 2.16
C VAL A 243 -20.39 -9.05 0.84
N PRO A 244 -20.89 -8.63 -0.35
CA PRO A 244 -20.34 -9.09 -1.64
C PRO A 244 -18.85 -8.81 -1.77
N TYR A 245 -18.41 -7.61 -1.41
CA TYR A 245 -16.98 -7.24 -1.49
C TYR A 245 -16.14 -7.88 -0.38
N ILE A 246 -16.72 -8.12 0.81
CA ILE A 246 -16.08 -8.87 1.90
C ILE A 246 -15.85 -10.33 1.49
N ALA A 247 -16.82 -10.96 0.83
CA ALA A 247 -16.69 -12.31 0.27
C ALA A 247 -15.61 -12.37 -0.83
N ALA A 248 -15.60 -11.39 -1.72
CA ALA A 248 -14.58 -11.23 -2.74
C ALA A 248 -13.17 -11.09 -2.12
N MET A 249 -13.01 -10.27 -1.08
CA MET A 249 -11.73 -10.11 -0.37
C MET A 249 -11.28 -11.40 0.29
N ARG A 250 -12.18 -12.10 0.99
CA ARG A 250 -11.90 -13.42 1.55
C ARG A 250 -11.38 -14.38 0.46
N LYS A 251 -12.06 -14.42 -0.69
CA LYS A 251 -11.66 -15.27 -1.83
C LYS A 251 -10.26 -14.92 -2.34
N ALA A 252 -9.95 -13.62 -2.47
CA ALA A 252 -8.62 -13.18 -2.87
C ALA A 252 -7.54 -13.64 -1.86
N VAL A 253 -7.75 -13.44 -0.56
CA VAL A 253 -6.82 -13.92 0.49
C VAL A 253 -6.61 -15.43 0.43
N SER A 254 -7.69 -16.20 0.23
CA SER A 254 -7.61 -17.66 0.05
C SER A 254 -6.72 -18.09 -1.13
N LEU A 255 -6.65 -17.28 -2.20
CA LEU A 255 -5.79 -17.54 -3.34
C LEU A 255 -4.34 -17.20 -3.07
N LEU A 256 -4.06 -16.09 -2.37
CA LEU A 256 -2.70 -15.71 -1.95
C LEU A 256 -2.04 -16.82 -1.12
N ARG A 257 -2.78 -17.45 -0.21
CA ARG A 257 -2.28 -18.56 0.62
C ARG A 257 -1.81 -19.79 -0.18
N LYS A 258 -2.31 -19.96 -1.39
CA LYS A 258 -1.99 -21.10 -2.25
C LYS A 258 -0.76 -20.87 -3.13
N ASP A 259 -0.38 -19.62 -3.35
CA ASP A 259 0.78 -19.26 -4.18
C ASP A 259 2.06 -19.16 -3.33
N THR A 260 2.54 -20.31 -2.88
CA THR A 260 3.76 -20.40 -2.07
C THR A 260 5.04 -20.13 -2.85
N ALA A 261 4.97 -20.05 -4.19
CA ALA A 261 6.12 -19.78 -5.06
C ALA A 261 6.14 -18.34 -5.58
N TYR A 262 5.22 -17.48 -5.12
CA TYR A 262 5.09 -16.09 -5.61
C TYR A 262 6.43 -15.34 -5.59
N ASP A 263 7.09 -15.29 -4.44
CA ASP A 263 8.34 -14.53 -4.27
C ASP A 263 9.43 -15.01 -5.23
N ILE A 264 9.61 -16.32 -5.36
CA ILE A 264 10.64 -16.90 -6.23
C ILE A 264 10.34 -16.56 -7.70
N ARG A 265 9.09 -16.80 -8.14
CA ARG A 265 8.66 -16.51 -9.51
C ARG A 265 8.81 -15.05 -9.86
N MET A 266 8.29 -14.16 -9.01
CA MET A 266 8.32 -12.72 -9.27
C MET A 266 9.73 -12.15 -9.25
N ASN A 267 10.61 -12.62 -8.39
CA ASN A 267 12.02 -12.19 -8.39
C ASN A 267 12.75 -12.61 -9.68
N VAL A 268 12.47 -13.78 -10.24
CA VAL A 268 13.03 -14.17 -11.56
C VAL A 268 12.56 -13.22 -12.65
N LEU A 269 11.27 -12.93 -12.73
CA LEU A 269 10.67 -12.02 -13.70
C LEU A 269 11.21 -10.59 -13.54
N ARG A 270 11.28 -10.10 -12.30
CA ARG A 270 11.83 -8.78 -11.98
C ARG A 270 13.30 -8.65 -12.38
N ASN A 271 14.12 -9.65 -12.09
CA ASN A 271 15.55 -9.63 -12.42
C ASN A 271 15.78 -9.62 -13.93
N ASN A 272 14.99 -10.38 -14.71
CA ASN A 272 15.01 -10.30 -16.17
C ASN A 272 14.67 -8.88 -16.65
N CYS A 273 13.57 -8.31 -16.18
CA CYS A 273 13.16 -6.96 -16.52
C CYS A 273 14.26 -5.93 -16.21
N ILE A 274 14.88 -6.01 -15.03
CA ILE A 274 15.98 -5.13 -14.61
C ILE A 274 17.20 -5.27 -15.52
N ALA A 275 17.58 -6.49 -15.90
CA ALA A 275 18.71 -6.71 -16.81
C ALA A 275 18.48 -5.99 -18.15
N ARG A 276 17.26 -6.17 -18.72
CA ARG A 276 16.87 -5.52 -19.98
C ARG A 276 16.82 -3.97 -19.86
N LEU A 277 16.33 -3.44 -18.75
CA LEU A 277 16.32 -1.99 -18.50
C LEU A 277 17.74 -1.43 -18.43
N ARG A 278 18.66 -2.12 -17.76
CA ARG A 278 20.07 -1.70 -17.68
C ARG A 278 20.75 -1.68 -19.05
N GLU A 279 20.47 -2.66 -19.92
CA GLU A 279 20.97 -2.68 -21.30
C GLU A 279 20.47 -1.48 -22.13
N MET A 280 19.30 -0.92 -21.81
CA MET A 280 18.75 0.28 -22.41
C MET A 280 19.24 1.59 -21.76
N GLY A 281 20.11 1.54 -20.73
CA GLY A 281 20.69 2.69 -20.06
C GLY A 281 19.91 3.22 -18.87
N PHE A 282 19.00 2.42 -18.29
CA PHE A 282 18.31 2.80 -17.05
C PHE A 282 19.13 2.51 -15.80
N THR A 283 19.04 3.39 -14.82
CA THR A 283 19.44 3.15 -13.42
C THR A 283 18.22 2.74 -12.60
N ILE A 284 18.36 1.74 -11.72
CA ILE A 284 17.28 1.26 -10.87
C ILE A 284 17.32 1.96 -9.52
N ASN A 285 16.18 2.49 -9.09
CA ASN A 285 16.00 3.19 -7.83
C ASN A 285 15.49 2.26 -6.72
N GLY A 286 15.58 2.71 -5.46
CA GLY A 286 15.15 1.96 -4.28
C GLY A 286 16.22 1.04 -3.72
N ASP A 287 15.85 0.23 -2.72
CA ASP A 287 16.80 -0.69 -2.05
C ASP A 287 17.02 -1.94 -2.89
N PRO A 288 18.27 -2.26 -3.27
CA PRO A 288 18.58 -3.45 -4.05
C PRO A 288 18.36 -4.78 -3.29
N ASN A 289 18.31 -4.74 -1.95
CA ASN A 289 18.24 -5.93 -1.10
C ASN A 289 16.89 -6.10 -0.40
N HIS A 290 16.22 -4.97 -0.05
CA HIS A 290 14.95 -4.97 0.68
C HIS A 290 13.88 -4.28 -0.16
N HIS A 291 13.26 -5.03 -1.06
CA HIS A 291 12.27 -4.52 -2.02
C HIS A 291 11.13 -5.52 -2.25
N LEU A 292 9.99 -5.00 -2.71
CA LEU A 292 8.92 -5.86 -3.25
C LEU A 292 9.38 -6.53 -4.55
N PRO A 293 8.97 -7.78 -4.79
CA PRO A 293 9.41 -8.53 -5.96
C PRO A 293 8.72 -8.09 -7.26
N ASN A 294 7.74 -7.21 -7.20
CA ASN A 294 6.93 -6.82 -8.35
C ASN A 294 7.04 -5.34 -8.74
N ILE A 295 7.75 -4.48 -7.98
CA ILE A 295 7.89 -3.05 -8.28
C ILE A 295 9.33 -2.76 -8.73
N ILE A 296 9.45 -2.01 -9.82
CA ILE A 296 10.71 -1.53 -10.40
C ILE A 296 10.55 -0.04 -10.69
N SER A 297 11.39 0.79 -10.08
CA SER A 297 11.55 2.20 -10.40
C SER A 297 12.84 2.35 -11.20
N ALA A 298 12.77 2.99 -12.37
CA ALA A 298 13.91 3.07 -13.28
C ALA A 298 14.01 4.46 -13.92
N THR A 299 15.20 5.06 -13.84
CA THR A 299 15.51 6.39 -14.39
C THR A 299 16.30 6.24 -15.68
N LEU A 300 15.83 6.84 -16.76
CA LEU A 300 16.53 6.87 -18.05
C LEU A 300 17.43 8.13 -18.13
N HIS A 301 18.74 7.92 -18.32
CA HIS A 301 19.69 9.05 -18.41
C HIS A 301 19.78 9.69 -19.80
N GLN A 302 19.04 9.18 -20.77
CA GLN A 302 18.87 9.80 -22.08
C GLN A 302 17.85 10.94 -21.99
N ASP A 303 17.88 11.89 -22.93
CA ASP A 303 16.98 13.04 -22.94
C ASP A 303 15.56 12.67 -23.41
N ILE A 304 14.91 11.81 -22.66
CA ILE A 304 13.53 11.35 -22.86
C ILE A 304 12.76 11.52 -21.57
N MET A 305 11.69 12.30 -21.61
CA MET A 305 10.77 12.44 -20.47
C MET A 305 9.93 11.17 -20.31
N ALA A 306 9.68 10.77 -19.07
CA ALA A 306 8.89 9.58 -18.76
C ALA A 306 7.50 9.61 -19.42
N ASP A 307 6.83 10.75 -19.42
CA ASP A 307 5.50 10.91 -20.02
C ASP A 307 5.50 10.58 -21.52
N ASN A 308 6.55 10.99 -22.26
CA ASN A 308 6.67 10.66 -23.67
C ASN A 308 6.84 9.16 -23.89
N LEU A 309 7.69 8.51 -23.08
CA LEU A 309 7.88 7.07 -23.15
C LEU A 309 6.60 6.30 -22.79
N ILE A 310 5.91 6.72 -21.73
CA ILE A 310 4.63 6.13 -21.31
C ILE A 310 3.60 6.24 -22.44
N TYR A 311 3.46 7.41 -23.06
CA TYR A 311 2.55 7.61 -24.18
C TYR A 311 2.88 6.67 -25.35
N MET A 312 4.16 6.57 -25.73
CA MET A 312 4.60 5.68 -26.81
C MET A 312 4.34 4.20 -26.47
N MET A 313 4.56 3.78 -25.23
CA MET A 313 4.27 2.42 -24.77
C MET A 313 2.77 2.12 -24.79
N ASP A 314 1.93 3.09 -24.38
CA ASP A 314 0.46 2.96 -24.44
C ASP A 314 -0.04 2.74 -25.87
N THR A 315 0.51 3.45 -26.87
CA THR A 315 0.19 3.24 -28.28
C THR A 315 0.52 1.83 -28.79
N CYS A 316 1.48 1.15 -28.13
CA CYS A 316 1.87 -0.24 -28.40
C CYS A 316 1.05 -1.24 -27.57
N GLY A 317 0.11 -0.79 -26.73
CA GLY A 317 -0.69 -1.63 -25.83
C GLY A 317 0.09 -2.17 -24.65
N VAL A 318 1.16 -1.48 -24.21
CA VAL A 318 1.94 -1.77 -23.01
C VAL A 318 1.76 -0.63 -22.00
N TYR A 319 1.21 -0.95 -20.83
CA TYR A 319 0.82 0.02 -19.81
C TYR A 319 1.85 0.04 -18.68
N ILE A 320 2.56 1.15 -18.54
CA ILE A 320 3.51 1.48 -17.48
C ILE A 320 3.13 2.82 -16.85
N SER A 321 3.79 3.24 -15.80
CA SER A 321 3.47 4.48 -15.08
C SER A 321 4.71 5.36 -14.89
N ALA A 322 4.51 6.66 -14.67
CA ALA A 322 5.53 7.52 -14.08
C ALA A 322 5.71 7.19 -12.59
N GLY A 323 6.81 7.63 -11.98
CA GLY A 323 7.05 7.45 -10.55
C GLY A 323 5.85 7.83 -9.69
N ALA A 324 5.18 8.95 -9.98
CA ALA A 324 4.02 9.47 -9.27
C ALA A 324 2.70 9.25 -10.04
N ALA A 325 2.28 8.01 -10.24
CA ALA A 325 1.04 7.66 -10.96
C ALA A 325 -0.25 8.29 -10.37
N CYS A 326 -0.26 8.67 -9.10
CA CYS A 326 -1.42 9.29 -8.44
C CYS A 326 -1.54 10.80 -8.68
N ASN A 327 -0.55 11.43 -9.31
CA ASN A 327 -0.48 12.88 -9.54
C ASN A 327 -0.42 13.24 -11.04
N SER A 328 -1.17 12.53 -11.90
CA SER A 328 -1.23 12.78 -13.34
C SER A 328 -1.65 14.21 -13.74
N SER A 329 -1.99 15.07 -12.77
CA SER A 329 -2.29 16.50 -12.94
C SER A 329 -1.24 17.44 -12.31
N SER A 330 -0.20 16.94 -11.64
CA SER A 330 0.80 17.80 -10.98
C SER A 330 2.00 18.05 -11.90
N ILE A 331 2.34 19.32 -12.04
CA ILE A 331 3.55 19.81 -12.75
C ILE A 331 4.84 19.51 -11.95
N HIS A 332 4.70 18.91 -10.76
CA HIS A 332 5.81 18.72 -9.82
C HIS A 332 6.31 17.26 -9.80
N PRO A 333 7.63 17.06 -9.64
CA PRO A 333 8.22 15.72 -9.47
C PRO A 333 7.65 15.00 -8.25
N SER A 334 7.74 13.66 -8.26
CA SER A 334 7.34 12.83 -7.12
C SER A 334 8.05 13.27 -5.84
N HIS A 335 7.28 13.46 -4.75
CA HIS A 335 7.84 13.73 -3.43
C HIS A 335 8.72 12.57 -2.93
N VAL A 336 8.42 11.31 -3.33
CA VAL A 336 9.23 10.13 -3.01
C VAL A 336 10.60 10.21 -3.66
N LEU A 337 10.65 10.54 -4.97
CA LEU A 337 11.90 10.68 -5.70
C LEU A 337 12.73 11.86 -5.16
N LYS A 338 12.08 12.95 -4.77
CA LYS A 338 12.74 14.09 -4.10
C LYS A 338 13.28 13.70 -2.72
N ALA A 339 12.55 12.91 -1.94
CA ALA A 339 12.96 12.47 -0.61
C ALA A 339 14.23 11.58 -0.64
N ILE A 340 14.44 10.83 -1.73
CA ILE A 340 15.67 10.05 -1.96
C ILE A 340 16.80 10.86 -2.61
N CYS A 341 16.71 12.19 -2.57
CA CYS A 341 17.69 13.14 -3.10
C CYS A 341 17.88 13.11 -4.63
N MET A 342 16.86 12.68 -5.38
CA MET A 342 16.90 12.74 -6.85
C MET A 342 16.69 14.18 -7.34
N ASP A 343 17.46 14.60 -8.36
CA ASP A 343 17.20 15.89 -8.99
C ASP A 343 15.93 15.88 -9.86
N ASP A 344 15.47 17.06 -10.25
CA ASP A 344 14.19 17.19 -10.98
C ASP A 344 14.26 16.56 -12.38
N VAL A 345 15.41 16.64 -13.05
CA VAL A 345 15.58 16.10 -14.40
C VAL A 345 15.45 14.57 -14.38
N ASP A 346 16.16 13.92 -13.47
CA ASP A 346 16.10 12.47 -13.31
C ASP A 346 14.71 12.02 -12.81
N ALA A 347 14.07 12.80 -11.93
CA ALA A 347 12.72 12.51 -11.47
C ALA A 347 11.69 12.52 -12.61
N TYR A 348 11.79 13.47 -13.57
CA TYR A 348 10.93 13.50 -14.76
C TYR A 348 11.24 12.44 -15.81
N ARG A 349 12.40 11.78 -15.72
CA ARG A 349 12.83 10.66 -16.57
C ARG A 349 12.62 9.30 -15.94
N THR A 350 12.00 9.26 -14.76
CA THR A 350 11.78 8.03 -14.00
C THR A 350 10.43 7.41 -14.30
N ILE A 351 10.45 6.13 -14.70
CA ILE A 351 9.27 5.29 -14.89
C ILE A 351 9.13 4.29 -13.76
N ARG A 352 7.89 3.82 -13.55
CA ARG A 352 7.60 2.68 -12.71
C ARG A 352 7.01 1.55 -13.55
N ILE A 353 7.57 0.36 -13.39
CA ILE A 353 7.03 -0.91 -13.90
C ILE A 353 6.59 -1.72 -12.69
N SER A 354 5.37 -2.24 -12.72
CA SER A 354 4.87 -3.11 -11.66
C SER A 354 4.16 -4.33 -12.24
N LEU A 355 4.72 -5.49 -11.90
CA LEU A 355 4.37 -6.77 -12.50
C LEU A 355 3.10 -7.35 -11.85
N PRO A 356 2.07 -7.74 -12.62
CA PRO A 356 0.90 -8.44 -12.10
C PRO A 356 1.20 -9.90 -11.75
N PHE A 357 0.31 -10.52 -10.96
CA PHE A 357 0.47 -11.89 -10.46
C PHE A 357 0.62 -12.96 -11.55
N ASP A 358 0.00 -12.77 -12.70
CA ASP A 358 -0.16 -13.75 -13.78
C ASP A 358 0.69 -13.44 -15.02
N ILE A 359 1.60 -12.47 -14.94
CA ILE A 359 2.46 -12.12 -16.08
C ILE A 359 3.44 -13.23 -16.42
N SER A 360 3.63 -13.47 -17.72
CA SER A 360 4.60 -14.42 -18.25
C SER A 360 5.94 -13.75 -18.59
N MET A 361 7.00 -14.57 -18.73
CA MET A 361 8.31 -14.10 -19.20
C MET A 361 8.22 -13.56 -20.63
N ASP A 362 7.46 -14.24 -21.51
CA ASP A 362 7.29 -13.82 -22.90
C ASP A 362 6.63 -12.44 -23.02
N GLU A 363 5.66 -12.12 -22.15
CA GLU A 363 5.05 -10.79 -22.10
C GLU A 363 6.04 -9.72 -21.63
N ILE A 364 6.90 -10.03 -20.66
CA ILE A 364 7.98 -9.12 -20.21
C ILE A 364 8.97 -8.89 -21.36
N ASP A 365 9.44 -9.94 -22.01
CA ASP A 365 10.40 -9.83 -23.11
C ASP A 365 9.83 -9.01 -24.26
N MET A 366 8.57 -9.26 -24.65
CA MET A 366 7.88 -8.46 -25.67
C MET A 366 7.76 -6.98 -25.26
N ALA A 367 7.40 -6.69 -24.00
CA ALA A 367 7.30 -5.33 -23.51
C ALA A 367 8.65 -4.61 -23.53
N MET A 368 9.74 -5.29 -23.15
CA MET A 368 11.09 -4.73 -23.16
C MET A 368 11.60 -4.49 -24.58
N ASP A 369 11.30 -5.38 -25.55
CA ASP A 369 11.63 -5.18 -26.96
C ASP A 369 10.91 -3.97 -27.56
N LEU A 370 9.61 -3.83 -27.27
CA LEU A 370 8.84 -2.64 -27.66
C LEU A 370 9.40 -1.38 -27.03
N MET A 371 9.73 -1.40 -25.75
CA MET A 371 10.31 -0.24 -25.04
C MET A 371 11.63 0.19 -25.72
N LYS A 372 12.50 -0.74 -26.04
CA LYS A 372 13.77 -0.46 -26.77
C LYS A 372 13.52 0.21 -28.11
N GLN A 373 12.54 -0.24 -28.87
CA GLN A 373 12.16 0.36 -30.15
C GLN A 373 11.63 1.80 -29.96
N GLN A 374 10.73 2.00 -28.99
CA GLN A 374 10.16 3.33 -28.71
C GLN A 374 11.23 4.34 -28.27
N ILE A 375 12.18 3.93 -27.45
CA ILE A 375 13.33 4.77 -27.06
C ILE A 375 14.13 5.18 -28.30
N GLN A 376 14.42 4.27 -29.22
CA GLN A 376 15.15 4.57 -30.45
C GLN A 376 14.40 5.57 -31.34
N ILE A 377 13.07 5.45 -31.46
CA ILE A 377 12.22 6.39 -32.21
C ILE A 377 12.32 7.78 -31.58
N LEU A 378 12.08 7.90 -30.26
CA LEU A 378 12.12 9.17 -29.54
C LEU A 378 13.49 9.88 -29.63
N LEU A 379 14.58 9.11 -29.70
CA LEU A 379 15.92 9.66 -29.90
C LEU A 379 16.13 10.14 -31.34
N SER A 380 15.60 9.40 -32.33
CA SER A 380 15.75 9.77 -33.75
C SER A 380 14.97 11.03 -34.16
N GLU A 381 13.84 11.31 -33.48
CA GLU A 381 13.04 12.52 -33.70
C GLU A 381 13.70 13.79 -33.17
N LYS A 382 14.71 13.66 -32.29
CA LYS A 382 15.48 14.80 -31.73
C LYS A 382 16.79 15.07 -32.44
N ALA A 383 17.24 14.15 -33.30
CA ALA A 383 18.49 14.25 -34.07
C ALA A 383 18.26 14.98 -35.41
#